data_a9150f1d219ac0028081cb1e9df2b557
#
_entry.id   a9150f1d219ac0028081cb1e9df2b557
#
_cell.length_a   1.000
_cell.length_b   1.000
_cell.length_c   1.000
_cell.angle_alpha   90.00
_cell.angle_beta   90.00
_cell.angle_gamma   90.00
#
_symmetry.space_group_name_H-M   'P 1'
#
loop_
_entity.id
_entity.type
_entity.pdbx_description
1 polymer ?
#
loop_
_entity_poly.entity_id
_entity_poly.type
_entity_poly.pdbx_seq_one_letter_code
_entity_poly.pdbx_strand_id
1 'polypeptide(L)'
;MRKTPDAPIVDENAELALVFYLLTKNFDYKNEKILSFSRLLWPLLSIQGVISTHIFLDGIKIFSKKGKFSNPPRQPLIGHILRNIDERSEIELLSRIIDVLTYKDAKAEEIGSGEESEYQTLEVEGLINPDHLQSLLKLIPHLEYLPITDYVPLDTTLNTENALDVSEKYRSYIDTMKGNARRWETQVKLINAEIEKWMTNLNVKIKDVELLFSSQISKIKEGFDEGQLKTQKEIDFDKVEQWNVSEKKKIIENISVLFKTAEKQLQEIIKKNRFFSSEESFKSKVFEDLLNPYEEHFNYLKEESKKFEDSIESLYQKYIELKKQAIKVDNDTAMKLHDVTTELNKKLEDRNKQLSEFKQQKEDNLSELISLKTKIESLFSEIKELCQNKIKNCLQEAEDLTGWSIQDTHDELFSKPVQWIYMPFYAMFKENEEQMEEQMDVVFPGYINIDPTSLYEDLSDSFTELKKILLKRIEDDVKIRSNFEFSCDRKNFIKDLNYKKQIQQGISILKSKKLFNGEIEANILKLLP
;
A
#
# COMPACT_ATOMS: atom_id res chain seq x y z
N MET A 1 -1.17 -34.87 -10.59
CA MET A 1 -0.60 -33.66 -11.24
C MET A 1 0.40 -34.03 -12.30
N ARG A 2 0.60 -33.15 -13.30
CA ARG A 2 1.57 -33.35 -14.40
C ARG A 2 2.77 -32.42 -14.21
N LYS A 3 3.98 -32.90 -14.42
CA LYS A 3 5.18 -32.05 -14.41
C LYS A 3 5.22 -31.09 -15.62
N THR A 4 4.73 -31.57 -16.77
CA THR A 4 4.55 -30.81 -18.01
C THR A 4 3.18 -31.14 -18.60
N PRO A 5 2.59 -30.32 -19.50
CA PRO A 5 1.32 -30.63 -20.12
C PRO A 5 1.26 -32.01 -20.78
N ASP A 6 2.38 -32.51 -21.29
CA ASP A 6 2.50 -33.82 -21.96
C ASP A 6 2.96 -34.96 -21.03
N ALA A 7 3.25 -34.66 -19.77
CA ALA A 7 3.66 -35.70 -18.82
C ALA A 7 2.46 -36.56 -18.39
N PRO A 8 2.69 -37.87 -18.15
CA PRO A 8 1.63 -38.72 -17.63
C PRO A 8 1.17 -38.24 -16.25
N ILE A 9 -0.13 -38.33 -16.00
CA ILE A 9 -0.74 -38.05 -14.72
C ILE A 9 -0.13 -39.02 -13.68
N VAL A 10 0.11 -38.54 -12.48
CA VAL A 10 0.47 -39.40 -11.36
C VAL A 10 -0.70 -40.31 -11.06
N ASP A 11 -0.45 -41.60 -10.97
CA ASP A 11 -1.47 -42.56 -10.55
C ASP A 11 -2.03 -42.17 -9.18
N GLU A 12 -3.34 -42.22 -9.06
CA GLU A 12 -4.05 -41.73 -7.88
C GLU A 12 -3.69 -42.48 -6.60
N ASN A 13 -3.47 -43.80 -6.72
CA ASN A 13 -3.04 -44.62 -5.60
C ASN A 13 -1.57 -44.30 -5.21
N ALA A 14 -0.73 -44.01 -6.20
CA ALA A 14 0.64 -43.60 -5.96
C ALA A 14 0.70 -42.22 -5.26
N GLU A 15 -0.14 -41.27 -5.68
CA GLU A 15 -0.27 -39.97 -5.01
C GLU A 15 -0.76 -40.17 -3.56
N LEU A 16 -1.80 -40.95 -3.35
CA LEU A 16 -2.36 -41.23 -2.03
C LEU A 16 -1.31 -41.84 -1.10
N ALA A 17 -0.55 -42.83 -1.56
CA ALA A 17 0.51 -43.49 -0.78
C ALA A 17 1.66 -42.53 -0.45
N LEU A 18 2.04 -41.68 -1.40
CA LEU A 18 3.09 -40.69 -1.20
C LEU A 18 2.68 -39.65 -0.16
N VAL A 19 1.49 -39.08 -0.30
CA VAL A 19 0.97 -38.08 0.65
C VAL A 19 0.80 -38.67 2.04
N PHE A 20 0.29 -39.88 2.13
CA PHE A 20 0.20 -40.56 3.42
C PHE A 20 1.59 -40.72 4.08
N TYR A 21 2.60 -41.10 3.30
CA TYR A 21 3.98 -41.15 3.79
C TYR A 21 4.47 -39.78 4.27
N LEU A 22 4.25 -38.73 3.51
CA LEU A 22 4.70 -37.38 3.87
C LEU A 22 4.07 -36.89 5.18
N LEU A 23 2.80 -37.21 5.43
CA LEU A 23 2.09 -36.86 6.66
C LEU A 23 2.49 -37.72 7.84
N THR A 24 3.05 -38.92 7.59
CA THR A 24 3.37 -39.90 8.64
C THR A 24 4.87 -40.15 8.80
N LYS A 25 5.75 -39.54 8.02
CA LYS A 25 7.21 -39.77 8.09
C LYS A 25 7.84 -39.50 9.46
N ASN A 26 7.24 -38.60 10.24
CA ASN A 26 7.67 -38.25 11.60
C ASN A 26 6.68 -38.75 12.69
N PHE A 27 5.84 -39.73 12.37
CA PHE A 27 4.78 -40.22 13.25
C PHE A 27 5.38 -41.04 14.42
N ASP A 28 4.97 -40.69 15.63
CA ASP A 28 5.33 -41.44 16.81
C ASP A 28 4.37 -42.61 17.03
N TYR A 29 4.77 -43.80 16.59
CA TYR A 29 3.98 -45.04 16.67
C TYR A 29 3.57 -45.44 18.09
N LYS A 30 4.16 -44.86 19.13
CA LYS A 30 3.84 -45.19 20.51
C LYS A 30 2.75 -44.32 21.11
N ASN A 31 2.76 -43.07 20.71
CA ASN A 31 2.01 -42.01 21.38
C ASN A 31 0.99 -41.32 20.47
N GLU A 32 1.07 -41.54 19.15
CA GLU A 32 0.17 -40.92 18.19
C GLU A 32 -0.77 -41.92 17.52
N LYS A 33 -2.02 -41.49 17.31
CA LYS A 33 -3.05 -42.22 16.60
C LYS A 33 -3.63 -41.35 15.49
N ILE A 34 -3.81 -41.94 14.30
CA ILE A 34 -4.46 -41.26 13.19
C ILE A 34 -5.97 -41.35 13.38
N LEU A 35 -6.65 -40.20 13.49
CA LEU A 35 -8.08 -40.10 13.62
C LEU A 35 -8.78 -40.04 12.25
N SER A 36 -8.24 -39.24 11.35
CA SER A 36 -8.77 -39.13 10.00
C SER A 36 -7.67 -38.77 8.99
N PHE A 37 -7.87 -39.18 7.76
CA PHE A 37 -7.08 -38.83 6.60
C PHE A 37 -8.02 -38.63 5.43
N SER A 38 -7.99 -37.48 4.78
CA SER A 38 -8.96 -37.10 3.76
C SER A 38 -8.36 -36.19 2.70
N ARG A 39 -8.99 -36.20 1.54
CA ARG A 39 -8.73 -35.32 0.43
C ARG A 39 -9.79 -34.21 0.42
N LEU A 40 -9.38 -32.99 0.68
CA LEU A 40 -10.26 -31.84 0.82
C LEU A 40 -10.09 -30.86 -0.35
N LEU A 41 -11.09 -30.03 -0.54
CA LEU A 41 -11.04 -28.92 -1.48
C LEU A 41 -11.24 -27.61 -0.72
N TRP A 42 -10.26 -26.72 -0.86
CA TRP A 42 -10.36 -25.36 -0.35
C TRP A 42 -11.09 -24.49 -1.37
N PRO A 43 -12.26 -23.95 -1.04
CA PRO A 43 -13.04 -23.13 -1.94
C PRO A 43 -12.46 -21.71 -2.00
N LEU A 44 -11.97 -21.32 -3.16
CA LEU A 44 -11.54 -19.98 -3.49
C LEU A 44 -12.50 -19.40 -4.52
N LEU A 45 -12.77 -18.11 -4.42
CA LEU A 45 -13.61 -17.41 -5.39
C LEU A 45 -12.80 -16.33 -6.10
N SER A 46 -12.62 -16.47 -7.39
CA SER A 46 -12.07 -15.43 -8.26
C SER A 46 -13.17 -14.49 -8.69
N ILE A 47 -13.01 -13.19 -8.46
CA ILE A 47 -13.97 -12.15 -8.84
C ILE A 47 -13.23 -11.03 -9.52
N GLN A 48 -13.84 -10.45 -10.56
CA GLN A 48 -13.30 -9.26 -11.21
C GLN A 48 -13.13 -8.10 -10.23
N GLY A 49 -11.90 -7.59 -10.13
CA GLY A 49 -11.50 -6.45 -9.31
C GLY A 49 -11.66 -5.11 -10.03
N VAL A 50 -10.61 -4.30 -10.04
CA VAL A 50 -10.56 -3.02 -10.75
C VAL A 50 -9.87 -3.25 -12.10
N ILE A 51 -10.46 -2.74 -13.18
CA ILE A 51 -9.97 -2.74 -14.57
C ILE A 51 -9.00 -3.90 -14.93
N SER A 52 -9.52 -4.95 -15.54
CA SER A 52 -8.73 -6.12 -16.03
C SER A 52 -7.88 -6.79 -14.93
N THR A 53 -8.35 -6.77 -13.69
CA THR A 53 -7.75 -7.50 -12.58
C THR A 53 -8.77 -8.38 -11.89
N HIS A 54 -8.30 -9.40 -11.18
CA HIS A 54 -9.11 -10.28 -10.35
C HIS A 54 -8.63 -10.27 -8.92
N ILE A 55 -9.56 -10.28 -7.98
CA ILE A 55 -9.31 -10.54 -6.57
C ILE A 55 -9.72 -11.98 -6.24
N PHE A 56 -9.05 -12.56 -5.28
CA PHE A 56 -9.36 -13.89 -4.78
C PHE A 56 -9.89 -13.80 -3.37
N LEU A 57 -11.04 -14.41 -3.18
CA LEU A 57 -11.67 -14.51 -1.87
C LEU A 57 -11.60 -15.94 -1.36
N ASP A 58 -11.23 -16.09 -0.11
CA ASP A 58 -11.25 -17.35 0.60
C ASP A 58 -12.67 -17.67 1.08
N GLY A 59 -13.21 -18.76 0.60
CA GLY A 59 -14.59 -19.19 0.91
C GLY A 59 -14.83 -19.50 2.39
N ILE A 60 -13.79 -19.80 3.16
CA ILE A 60 -13.86 -20.07 4.61
C ILE A 60 -13.41 -18.89 5.48
N LYS A 61 -13.07 -17.76 4.85
CA LYS A 61 -12.70 -16.49 5.51
C LYS A 61 -11.53 -16.56 6.51
N ILE A 62 -10.51 -17.36 6.20
CA ILE A 62 -9.24 -17.37 6.96
C ILE A 62 -8.50 -16.05 6.83
N PHE A 63 -8.56 -15.46 5.64
CA PHE A 63 -7.88 -14.22 5.31
C PHE A 63 -8.79 -13.00 5.45
N SER A 64 -8.19 -11.86 5.70
CA SER A 64 -8.84 -10.56 5.60
C SER A 64 -7.80 -9.46 5.40
N LYS A 65 -8.17 -8.42 4.66
CA LYS A 65 -7.38 -7.19 4.56
C LYS A 65 -8.02 -6.13 5.43
N LYS A 66 -7.24 -5.62 6.38
CA LYS A 66 -7.63 -4.47 7.21
C LYS A 66 -6.75 -3.28 6.88
N GLY A 67 -7.31 -2.09 6.94
CA GLY A 67 -6.58 -0.86 6.70
C GLY A 67 -7.34 0.34 7.27
N LYS A 68 -6.70 1.51 7.21
CA LYS A 68 -7.23 2.75 7.76
C LYS A 68 -6.80 3.93 6.90
N PHE A 69 -7.73 4.68 6.37
CA PHE A 69 -7.45 5.81 5.50
C PHE A 69 -8.14 7.09 5.98
N SER A 70 -7.55 8.22 5.61
CA SER A 70 -7.99 9.54 6.06
C SER A 70 -9.30 9.96 5.42
N ASN A 71 -10.20 10.47 6.24
CA ASN A 71 -11.51 10.97 5.82
C ASN A 71 -11.51 12.50 5.87
N PRO A 72 -11.74 13.22 4.76
CA PRO A 72 -11.82 14.67 4.78
C PRO A 72 -13.14 15.13 5.38
N PRO A 73 -13.16 16.24 6.14
CA PRO A 73 -14.39 16.82 6.65
C PRO A 73 -15.33 17.23 5.52
N ARG A 74 -16.63 17.31 5.80
CA ARG A 74 -17.65 17.69 4.81
C ARG A 74 -17.40 19.08 4.25
N GLN A 75 -17.58 19.23 2.95
CA GLN A 75 -17.16 20.42 2.21
C GLN A 75 -17.87 21.74 2.53
N PRO A 76 -19.06 21.87 3.10
CA PRO A 76 -19.53 23.22 3.43
C PRO A 76 -18.75 23.87 4.57
N LEU A 77 -18.12 23.11 5.45
CA LEU A 77 -17.56 23.61 6.70
C LEU A 77 -16.39 24.57 6.49
N ILE A 78 -15.41 24.20 5.66
CA ILE A 78 -14.25 25.08 5.40
C ILE A 78 -14.68 26.33 4.63
N GLY A 79 -15.53 26.19 3.63
CA GLY A 79 -16.09 27.32 2.90
C GLY A 79 -16.94 28.24 3.77
N HIS A 80 -17.60 27.69 4.79
CA HIS A 80 -18.38 28.48 5.76
C HIS A 80 -17.46 29.25 6.71
N ILE A 81 -16.40 28.59 7.22
CA ILE A 81 -15.39 29.24 8.05
C ILE A 81 -14.77 30.41 7.30
N LEU A 82 -14.36 30.21 6.04
CA LEU A 82 -13.73 31.25 5.21
C LEU A 82 -14.66 32.43 4.86
N ARG A 83 -15.98 32.25 4.88
CA ARG A 83 -16.94 33.34 4.60
C ARG A 83 -17.21 34.23 5.83
N ASN A 84 -16.90 33.77 7.02
CA ASN A 84 -17.13 34.51 8.26
C ASN A 84 -15.95 35.44 8.62
N ILE A 85 -15.28 36.02 7.61
CA ILE A 85 -14.13 36.92 7.75
C ILE A 85 -14.49 38.20 8.52
N ASP A 86 -15.73 38.69 8.38
CA ASP A 86 -16.14 39.97 8.97
C ASP A 86 -16.19 39.96 10.51
N GLU A 87 -16.15 38.75 11.13
CA GLU A 87 -16.28 38.59 12.58
C GLU A 87 -14.99 38.11 13.27
N ARG A 88 -13.97 37.68 12.55
CA ARG A 88 -12.75 37.03 13.11
C ARG A 88 -11.49 37.39 12.34
N SER A 89 -10.35 37.34 13.05
CA SER A 89 -9.05 37.54 12.43
C SER A 89 -8.68 36.34 11.51
N GLU A 90 -7.88 36.60 10.48
CA GLU A 90 -7.36 35.57 9.56
C GLU A 90 -6.65 34.43 10.31
N ILE A 91 -5.93 34.75 11.38
CA ILE A 91 -5.24 33.77 12.24
C ILE A 91 -6.23 32.84 12.95
N GLU A 92 -7.30 33.39 13.50
CA GLU A 92 -8.34 32.59 14.17
C GLU A 92 -9.06 31.67 13.19
N LEU A 93 -9.30 32.15 11.95
CA LEU A 93 -9.89 31.33 10.91
C LEU A 93 -8.99 30.17 10.51
N LEU A 94 -7.68 30.42 10.33
CA LEU A 94 -6.71 29.34 10.01
C LEU A 94 -6.56 28.35 11.14
N SER A 95 -6.49 28.81 12.39
CA SER A 95 -6.44 27.93 13.56
C SER A 95 -7.69 27.04 13.63
N ARG A 96 -8.88 27.60 13.40
CA ARG A 96 -10.13 26.84 13.36
C ARG A 96 -10.17 25.83 12.21
N ILE A 97 -9.57 26.19 11.05
CA ILE A 97 -9.42 25.24 9.94
C ILE A 97 -8.51 24.07 10.36
N ILE A 98 -7.40 24.32 11.05
CA ILE A 98 -6.52 23.27 11.59
C ILE A 98 -7.31 22.36 12.54
N ASP A 99 -8.09 22.94 13.47
CA ASP A 99 -8.89 22.16 14.41
C ASP A 99 -9.92 21.27 13.69
N VAL A 100 -10.58 21.80 12.66
CA VAL A 100 -11.50 21.02 11.81
C VAL A 100 -10.77 19.92 11.04
N LEU A 101 -9.60 20.22 10.46
CA LEU A 101 -8.81 19.24 9.70
C LEU A 101 -8.19 18.16 10.59
N THR A 102 -7.98 18.45 11.87
CA THR A 102 -7.48 17.51 12.89
C THR A 102 -8.58 16.86 13.73
N TYR A 103 -9.86 17.19 13.46
CA TYR A 103 -11.02 16.67 14.20
C TYR A 103 -10.98 16.96 15.71
N LYS A 104 -10.22 17.99 16.15
CA LYS A 104 -10.14 18.36 17.57
C LYS A 104 -11.40 19.04 18.08
N ASP A 105 -12.12 19.74 17.22
CA ASP A 105 -13.37 20.48 17.54
C ASP A 105 -14.65 19.76 17.05
N ALA A 106 -14.64 18.45 17.03
CA ALA A 106 -15.87 17.68 16.78
C ALA A 106 -16.84 17.77 17.98
N LYS A 107 -17.19 18.99 18.41
CA LYS A 107 -18.43 19.21 19.16
C LYS A 107 -19.58 18.99 18.19
N ALA A 108 -20.24 17.87 18.38
CA ALA A 108 -21.30 17.29 17.56
C ALA A 108 -22.55 18.17 17.33
N GLU A 109 -22.57 19.41 17.75
CA GLU A 109 -23.78 20.28 17.70
C GLU A 109 -23.91 21.12 16.42
N GLU A 110 -22.80 21.31 15.65
CA GLU A 110 -22.85 22.03 14.36
C GLU A 110 -22.68 21.13 13.14
N ILE A 111 -22.33 19.87 13.32
CA ILE A 111 -22.13 18.88 12.26
C ILE A 111 -23.32 17.93 12.32
N GLY A 112 -24.22 18.02 11.35
CA GLY A 112 -25.43 17.19 11.31
C GLY A 112 -25.15 15.71 11.57
N SER A 113 -25.80 15.16 12.55
CA SER A 113 -26.03 13.78 13.00
C SER A 113 -25.35 12.64 12.20
N GLY A 114 -24.06 12.59 12.17
CA GLY A 114 -23.27 11.46 11.70
C GLY A 114 -21.89 11.58 12.33
N GLU A 115 -21.44 10.57 13.04
CA GLU A 115 -20.09 10.51 13.61
C GLU A 115 -19.06 10.67 12.50
N GLU A 116 -18.59 11.91 12.27
CA GLU A 116 -17.46 12.14 11.39
C GLU A 116 -16.18 11.72 12.10
N SER A 117 -15.55 10.69 11.60
CA SER A 117 -14.28 10.17 12.08
C SER A 117 -13.14 10.67 11.20
N GLU A 118 -12.02 11.07 11.81
CA GLU A 118 -10.79 11.43 11.10
C GLU A 118 -10.32 10.32 10.16
N TYR A 119 -10.58 9.08 10.53
CA TYR A 119 -10.21 7.91 9.76
C TYR A 119 -11.41 7.02 9.52
N GLN A 120 -11.46 6.49 8.31
CA GLN A 120 -12.36 5.41 7.95
C GLN A 120 -11.58 4.10 7.98
N THR A 121 -12.10 3.09 8.68
CA THR A 121 -11.54 1.75 8.67
C THR A 121 -12.11 0.97 7.51
N LEU A 122 -11.26 0.19 6.87
CA LEU A 122 -11.67 -0.80 5.88
C LEU A 122 -11.43 -2.20 6.43
N GLU A 123 -12.31 -3.10 6.07
CA GLU A 123 -12.13 -4.54 6.25
C GLU A 123 -12.75 -5.26 5.07
N VAL A 124 -11.92 -6.02 4.35
CA VAL A 124 -12.33 -6.88 3.25
C VAL A 124 -12.10 -8.31 3.67
N GLU A 125 -13.17 -8.93 4.17
CA GLU A 125 -13.13 -10.31 4.65
C GLU A 125 -12.93 -11.29 3.50
N GLY A 126 -12.14 -12.32 3.74
CA GLY A 126 -11.83 -13.35 2.76
C GLY A 126 -10.78 -12.95 1.73
N LEU A 127 -10.39 -11.68 1.63
CA LEU A 127 -9.42 -11.23 0.63
C LEU A 127 -8.03 -11.81 0.90
N ILE A 128 -7.51 -12.53 -0.10
CA ILE A 128 -6.21 -13.22 -0.03
C ILE A 128 -5.13 -12.32 -0.63
N ASN A 129 -3.98 -12.25 0.04
CA ASN A 129 -2.80 -11.59 -0.52
C ASN A 129 -2.32 -12.35 -1.77
N PRO A 130 -2.09 -11.65 -2.91
CA PRO A 130 -1.56 -12.25 -4.14
C PRO A 130 -0.27 -13.04 -3.93
N ASP A 131 0.59 -12.64 -3.00
CA ASP A 131 1.83 -13.35 -2.71
C ASP A 131 1.59 -14.78 -2.21
N HIS A 132 0.51 -15.01 -1.47
CA HIS A 132 0.11 -16.36 -1.05
C HIS A 132 -0.49 -17.19 -2.20
N LEU A 133 -0.98 -16.53 -3.26
CA LEU A 133 -1.58 -17.18 -4.43
C LEU A 133 -0.58 -17.50 -5.53
N GLN A 134 0.65 -16.98 -5.48
CA GLN A 134 1.66 -17.23 -6.52
C GLN A 134 1.91 -18.73 -6.73
N SER A 135 1.90 -19.50 -5.65
CA SER A 135 2.04 -20.96 -5.72
C SER A 135 0.84 -21.62 -6.39
N LEU A 136 -0.37 -21.14 -6.09
CA LEU A 136 -1.59 -21.60 -6.74
C LEU A 136 -1.55 -21.32 -8.24
N LEU A 137 -1.18 -20.10 -8.64
CA LEU A 137 -1.06 -19.71 -10.05
C LEU A 137 -0.02 -20.56 -10.80
N LYS A 138 1.10 -20.88 -10.16
CA LYS A 138 2.10 -21.82 -10.72
C LYS A 138 1.54 -23.25 -10.83
N LEU A 139 0.64 -23.62 -9.94
CA LEU A 139 0.04 -24.95 -9.90
C LEU A 139 -0.98 -25.18 -11.01
N ILE A 140 -1.73 -24.14 -11.37
CA ILE A 140 -2.85 -24.23 -12.31
C ILE A 140 -2.52 -24.92 -13.63
N PRO A 141 -1.40 -24.62 -14.31
CA PRO A 141 -1.01 -25.31 -15.54
C PRO A 141 -0.79 -26.82 -15.37
N HIS A 142 -0.60 -27.28 -14.13
CA HIS A 142 -0.35 -28.69 -13.81
C HIS A 142 -1.58 -29.41 -13.28
N LEU A 143 -2.69 -28.68 -13.04
CA LEU A 143 -3.93 -29.28 -12.59
C LEU A 143 -4.71 -29.88 -13.77
N GLU A 144 -5.47 -30.90 -13.47
CA GLU A 144 -6.45 -31.49 -14.39
C GLU A 144 -7.85 -31.21 -13.85
N TYR A 145 -8.77 -30.86 -14.76
CA TYR A 145 -10.16 -30.70 -14.40
C TYR A 145 -10.79 -32.09 -14.16
N LEU A 146 -11.06 -32.39 -12.92
CA LEU A 146 -11.73 -33.61 -12.50
C LEU A 146 -13.13 -33.29 -11.94
N PRO A 147 -14.10 -34.20 -12.08
CA PRO A 147 -15.36 -34.09 -11.36
C PRO A 147 -15.12 -34.02 -9.86
N ILE A 148 -15.86 -33.16 -9.16
CA ILE A 148 -15.75 -32.97 -7.69
C ILE A 148 -16.17 -34.21 -6.87
N THR A 149 -16.62 -35.26 -7.52
CA THR A 149 -17.26 -36.43 -6.91
C THR A 149 -16.43 -37.13 -5.84
N ASP A 150 -15.09 -37.10 -5.93
CA ASP A 150 -14.17 -37.82 -5.04
C ASP A 150 -13.53 -36.95 -3.95
N TYR A 151 -13.83 -35.67 -3.94
CA TYR A 151 -13.30 -34.69 -2.98
C TYR A 151 -14.39 -34.16 -2.07
N VAL A 152 -14.02 -33.75 -0.87
CA VAL A 152 -14.91 -33.06 0.05
C VAL A 152 -14.59 -31.57 0.01
N PRO A 153 -15.47 -30.72 -0.55
CA PRO A 153 -15.29 -29.28 -0.39
C PRO A 153 -15.51 -28.91 1.07
N LEU A 154 -14.66 -28.01 1.58
CA LEU A 154 -14.90 -27.37 2.87
C LEU A 154 -16.19 -26.55 2.79
N ASP A 155 -16.94 -26.54 3.88
CA ASP A 155 -18.17 -25.74 3.92
C ASP A 155 -17.83 -24.25 3.85
N THR A 156 -18.46 -23.56 2.91
CA THR A 156 -18.21 -22.13 2.66
C THR A 156 -19.05 -21.27 3.59
N THR A 157 -18.44 -20.29 4.21
CA THR A 157 -19.14 -19.18 4.88
C THR A 157 -19.46 -18.04 3.89
N LEU A 158 -18.87 -18.10 2.71
CA LEU A 158 -19.04 -17.16 1.63
C LEU A 158 -19.88 -17.82 0.53
N ASN A 159 -21.00 -17.22 0.14
CA ASN A 159 -21.74 -17.58 -1.04
C ASN A 159 -21.43 -16.59 -2.19
N THR A 160 -21.88 -16.88 -3.40
CA THR A 160 -21.62 -16.04 -4.59
C THR A 160 -22.19 -14.63 -4.43
N GLU A 161 -23.35 -14.47 -3.79
CA GLU A 161 -23.99 -13.18 -3.57
C GLU A 161 -23.19 -12.33 -2.58
N ASN A 162 -22.86 -12.87 -1.41
CA ASN A 162 -22.01 -12.20 -0.42
C ASN A 162 -20.61 -11.87 -0.98
N ALA A 163 -20.10 -12.68 -1.87
CA ALA A 163 -18.81 -12.44 -2.51
C ALA A 163 -18.87 -11.29 -3.52
N LEU A 164 -19.97 -11.13 -4.24
CA LEU A 164 -20.18 -9.93 -5.07
C LEU A 164 -20.22 -8.65 -4.22
N ASP A 165 -20.92 -8.70 -3.08
CA ASP A 165 -20.94 -7.57 -2.12
C ASP A 165 -19.54 -7.23 -1.62
N VAL A 166 -18.70 -8.25 -1.33
CA VAL A 166 -17.30 -8.06 -0.94
C VAL A 166 -16.48 -7.42 -2.07
N SER A 167 -16.70 -7.84 -3.32
CA SER A 167 -16.05 -7.25 -4.48
C SER A 167 -16.48 -5.79 -4.73
N GLU A 168 -17.76 -5.48 -4.57
CA GLU A 168 -18.26 -4.11 -4.65
C GLU A 168 -17.69 -3.25 -3.53
N LYS A 169 -17.64 -3.77 -2.31
CA LYS A 169 -17.02 -3.12 -1.16
C LYS A 169 -15.53 -2.83 -1.40
N TYR A 170 -14.79 -3.80 -1.97
CA TYR A 170 -13.40 -3.63 -2.36
C TYR A 170 -13.20 -2.46 -3.34
N ARG A 171 -14.01 -2.43 -4.44
CA ARG A 171 -13.96 -1.34 -5.42
C ARG A 171 -14.37 0.00 -4.81
N SER A 172 -15.44 0.00 -4.04
CA SER A 172 -15.94 1.18 -3.34
C SER A 172 -14.90 1.78 -2.38
N TYR A 173 -14.12 0.96 -1.70
CA TYR A 173 -13.03 1.45 -0.85
C TYR A 173 -11.94 2.14 -1.67
N ILE A 174 -11.49 1.54 -2.79
CA ILE A 174 -10.49 2.14 -3.67
C ILE A 174 -10.99 3.48 -4.23
N ASP A 175 -12.23 3.53 -4.69
CA ASP A 175 -12.83 4.75 -5.23
C ASP A 175 -13.02 5.81 -4.15
N THR A 176 -13.41 5.41 -2.94
CA THR A 176 -13.55 6.30 -1.79
C THR A 176 -12.21 6.91 -1.39
N MET A 177 -11.15 6.10 -1.30
CA MET A 177 -9.80 6.57 -0.98
C MET A 177 -9.30 7.57 -2.02
N LYS A 178 -9.41 7.25 -3.31
CA LYS A 178 -9.06 8.15 -4.41
C LYS A 178 -9.94 9.42 -4.41
N GLY A 179 -11.22 9.25 -4.13
CA GLY A 179 -12.16 10.36 -3.97
C GLY A 179 -11.80 11.25 -2.79
N ASN A 180 -11.44 10.68 -1.65
CA ASN A 180 -10.97 11.40 -0.48
C ASN A 180 -9.68 12.17 -0.77
N ALA A 181 -8.70 11.56 -1.43
CA ALA A 181 -7.48 12.26 -1.84
C ALA A 181 -7.78 13.52 -2.68
N ARG A 182 -8.67 13.40 -3.68
CA ARG A 182 -9.11 14.54 -4.51
C ARG A 182 -9.88 15.59 -3.68
N ARG A 183 -10.67 15.17 -2.72
CA ARG A 183 -11.38 16.11 -1.82
C ARG A 183 -10.39 16.87 -0.95
N TRP A 184 -9.37 16.22 -0.40
CA TRP A 184 -8.26 16.88 0.32
C TRP A 184 -7.53 17.90 -0.56
N GLU A 185 -7.19 17.54 -1.80
CA GLU A 185 -6.58 18.47 -2.76
C GLU A 185 -7.48 19.68 -3.05
N THR A 186 -8.77 19.46 -3.18
CA THR A 186 -9.74 20.53 -3.42
C THR A 186 -9.81 21.50 -2.24
N GLN A 187 -9.73 20.98 -1.01
CA GLN A 187 -9.68 21.83 0.19
C GLN A 187 -8.41 22.66 0.24
N VAL A 188 -7.26 22.07 -0.06
CA VAL A 188 -6.00 22.83 -0.14
C VAL A 188 -6.10 23.96 -1.17
N LYS A 189 -6.65 23.68 -2.35
CA LYS A 189 -6.83 24.71 -3.41
C LYS A 189 -7.74 25.84 -2.97
N LEU A 190 -8.84 25.50 -2.28
CA LEU A 190 -9.80 26.50 -1.77
C LEU A 190 -9.16 27.40 -0.71
N ILE A 191 -8.43 26.84 0.24
CA ILE A 191 -7.73 27.58 1.28
C ILE A 191 -6.62 28.44 0.66
N ASN A 192 -5.85 27.88 -0.28
CA ASN A 192 -4.76 28.60 -0.96
C ASN A 192 -5.30 29.83 -1.70
N ALA A 193 -6.40 29.70 -2.42
CA ALA A 193 -7.00 30.83 -3.15
C ALA A 193 -7.42 31.98 -2.23
N GLU A 194 -7.88 31.66 -1.02
CA GLU A 194 -8.25 32.71 -0.06
C GLU A 194 -7.01 33.34 0.60
N ILE A 195 -6.03 32.56 0.94
CA ILE A 195 -4.76 33.05 1.49
C ILE A 195 -4.04 33.95 0.46
N GLU A 196 -4.04 33.61 -0.81
CA GLU A 196 -3.48 34.48 -1.86
C GLU A 196 -4.13 35.85 -1.89
N LYS A 197 -5.45 35.94 -1.69
CA LYS A 197 -6.16 37.22 -1.55
C LYS A 197 -5.71 37.98 -0.31
N TRP A 198 -5.64 37.31 0.86
CA TRP A 198 -5.19 37.95 2.10
C TRP A 198 -3.76 38.45 1.99
N MET A 199 -2.87 37.65 1.41
CA MET A 199 -1.48 38.00 1.19
C MET A 199 -1.35 39.20 0.23
N THR A 200 -2.19 39.23 -0.82
CA THR A 200 -2.25 40.37 -1.74
C THR A 200 -2.72 41.64 -1.01
N ASN A 201 -3.78 41.55 -0.21
CA ASN A 201 -4.30 42.67 0.59
C ASN A 201 -3.27 43.14 1.63
N LEU A 202 -2.60 42.22 2.32
CA LEU A 202 -1.54 42.56 3.27
C LEU A 202 -0.35 43.24 2.59
N ASN A 203 0.05 42.75 1.41
CA ASN A 203 1.11 43.38 0.64
C ASN A 203 0.71 44.78 0.16
N VAL A 204 -0.58 45.02 -0.18
CA VAL A 204 -1.10 46.36 -0.50
C VAL A 204 -1.08 47.24 0.74
N LYS A 205 -1.58 46.77 1.88
CA LYS A 205 -1.54 47.51 3.17
C LYS A 205 -0.11 47.87 3.56
N ILE A 206 0.83 46.93 3.43
CA ILE A 206 2.25 47.18 3.70
C ILE A 206 2.76 48.28 2.80
N LYS A 207 2.47 48.23 1.48
CA LYS A 207 2.85 49.29 0.52
C LYS A 207 2.20 50.61 0.86
N ASP A 208 0.91 50.63 1.21
CA ASP A 208 0.20 51.86 1.56
C ASP A 208 0.80 52.52 2.81
N VAL A 209 1.09 51.75 3.85
CA VAL A 209 1.79 52.22 5.05
C VAL A 209 3.18 52.74 4.69
N GLU A 210 3.92 51.99 3.85
CA GLU A 210 5.25 52.46 3.36
C GLU A 210 5.18 53.76 2.60
N LEU A 211 4.22 53.93 1.69
CA LEU A 211 4.00 55.15 0.90
C LEU A 211 3.61 56.34 1.78
N LEU A 212 2.69 56.12 2.73
CA LEU A 212 2.19 57.16 3.63
C LEU A 212 3.33 57.71 4.52
N PHE A 213 4.10 56.83 5.14
CA PHE A 213 5.22 57.22 5.98
C PHE A 213 6.39 57.79 5.14
N SER A 214 6.64 57.26 3.94
CA SER A 214 7.68 57.82 3.06
C SER A 214 7.34 59.22 2.57
N SER A 215 6.06 59.50 2.29
CA SER A 215 5.58 60.84 1.94
C SER A 215 5.73 61.82 3.13
N GLN A 216 5.41 61.39 4.34
CA GLN A 216 5.58 62.23 5.56
C GLN A 216 7.07 62.49 5.87
N ILE A 217 7.91 61.45 5.73
CA ILE A 217 9.36 61.57 5.92
C ILE A 217 10.00 62.46 4.85
N SER A 218 9.50 62.40 3.61
CA SER A 218 9.96 63.29 2.53
C SER A 218 9.64 64.74 2.81
N LYS A 219 8.43 65.06 3.31
CA LYS A 219 8.03 66.41 3.68
C LYS A 219 8.88 67.00 4.82
N ILE A 220 9.34 66.14 5.77
CA ILE A 220 10.20 66.56 6.85
C ILE A 220 11.66 66.74 6.42
N LYS A 221 12.04 66.18 5.30
CA LYS A 221 13.40 66.16 4.76
C LYS A 221 13.65 67.17 3.60
N GLU A 222 12.76 68.14 3.35
CA GLU A 222 12.93 69.22 2.36
C GLU A 222 14.15 70.08 2.74
N GLY A 223 15.32 69.70 2.35
CA GLY A 223 16.59 70.36 2.62
C GLY A 223 17.80 69.43 2.54
N PHE A 224 17.59 68.19 2.20
CA PHE A 224 18.65 67.16 2.10
C PHE A 224 18.64 66.43 0.75
N ASP A 225 19.81 65.98 0.33
CA ASP A 225 20.04 65.19 -0.87
C ASP A 225 19.45 63.77 -0.74
N GLU A 226 18.13 63.75 -0.47
CA GLU A 226 17.30 62.54 -0.27
C GLU A 226 17.16 61.71 -1.53
N GLY A 227 17.39 62.33 -2.69
CA GLY A 227 17.30 61.67 -3.97
C GLY A 227 18.39 60.59 -4.12
N GLN A 228 19.62 60.93 -3.81
CA GLN A 228 20.73 59.99 -3.94
C GLN A 228 20.61 58.82 -2.95
N LEU A 229 20.13 59.06 -1.73
CA LEU A 229 19.92 57.99 -0.74
C LEU A 229 18.74 57.07 -1.08
N LYS A 230 17.67 57.61 -1.71
CA LYS A 230 16.55 56.80 -2.21
C LYS A 230 16.96 55.93 -3.37
N THR A 231 17.66 56.52 -4.35
CA THR A 231 18.16 55.80 -5.52
C THR A 231 19.17 54.72 -5.12
N GLN A 232 20.04 54.97 -4.18
CA GLN A 232 20.96 53.97 -3.70
C GLN A 232 20.22 52.80 -2.98
N LYS A 233 19.21 53.14 -2.21
CA LYS A 233 18.35 52.11 -1.55
C LYS A 233 17.64 51.23 -2.56
N GLU A 234 17.00 51.81 -3.59
CA GLU A 234 16.31 51.04 -4.63
C GLU A 234 17.28 50.11 -5.37
N ILE A 235 18.48 50.65 -5.72
CA ILE A 235 19.51 49.83 -6.37
C ILE A 235 19.95 48.65 -5.51
N ASP A 236 20.11 48.85 -4.21
CA ASP A 236 20.56 47.78 -3.31
C ASP A 236 19.45 46.78 -3.00
N PHE A 237 18.17 47.19 -2.94
CA PHE A 237 17.01 46.30 -2.86
C PHE A 237 16.86 45.46 -4.13
N ASP A 238 16.94 46.07 -5.31
CA ASP A 238 16.88 45.36 -6.59
C ASP A 238 17.97 44.30 -6.72
N LYS A 239 19.18 44.61 -6.25
CA LYS A 239 20.27 43.59 -6.23
C LYS A 239 19.92 42.37 -5.35
N VAL A 240 19.35 42.60 -4.18
CA VAL A 240 18.98 41.53 -3.25
C VAL A 240 17.80 40.72 -3.81
N GLU A 241 16.79 41.35 -4.39
CA GLU A 241 15.66 40.67 -5.03
C GLU A 241 16.10 39.86 -6.24
N GLN A 242 16.95 40.44 -7.12
CA GLN A 242 17.51 39.70 -8.26
C GLN A 242 18.33 38.49 -7.82
N TRP A 243 19.10 38.63 -6.74
CA TRP A 243 19.82 37.52 -6.16
C TRP A 243 18.87 36.41 -5.62
N ASN A 244 17.81 36.78 -4.88
CA ASN A 244 16.80 35.87 -4.38
C ASN A 244 16.09 35.12 -5.52
N VAL A 245 15.62 35.84 -6.53
CA VAL A 245 14.98 35.24 -7.70
C VAL A 245 15.94 34.29 -8.43
N SER A 246 17.21 34.65 -8.56
CA SER A 246 18.24 33.79 -9.16
C SER A 246 18.46 32.51 -8.38
N GLU A 247 18.60 32.62 -7.06
CA GLU A 247 18.80 31.42 -6.21
C GLU A 247 17.55 30.51 -6.15
N LYS A 248 16.35 31.09 -6.05
CA LYS A 248 15.08 30.33 -6.13
C LYS A 248 14.95 29.60 -7.46
N LYS A 249 15.31 30.24 -8.55
CA LYS A 249 15.28 29.61 -9.87
C LYS A 249 16.20 28.39 -9.95
N LYS A 250 17.44 28.51 -9.42
CA LYS A 250 18.38 27.37 -9.37
C LYS A 250 17.83 26.18 -8.58
N ILE A 251 17.21 26.46 -7.41
CA ILE A 251 16.62 25.40 -6.57
C ILE A 251 15.47 24.72 -7.30
N ILE A 252 14.58 25.47 -7.95
CA ILE A 252 13.45 24.92 -8.72
C ILE A 252 13.95 24.09 -9.92
N GLU A 253 15.00 24.57 -10.61
CA GLU A 253 15.63 23.81 -11.70
C GLU A 253 16.18 22.45 -11.18
N ASN A 254 16.87 22.47 -10.03
CA ASN A 254 17.36 21.24 -9.41
C ASN A 254 16.22 20.29 -9.00
N ILE A 255 15.12 20.82 -8.44
CA ILE A 255 13.92 20.02 -8.15
C ILE A 255 13.35 19.42 -9.43
N SER A 256 13.26 20.22 -10.51
CA SER A 256 12.78 19.73 -11.80
C SER A 256 13.65 18.60 -12.36
N VAL A 257 14.98 18.68 -12.18
CA VAL A 257 15.91 17.60 -12.57
C VAL A 257 15.66 16.33 -11.76
N LEU A 258 15.39 16.45 -10.45
CA LEU A 258 15.06 15.28 -9.62
C LEU A 258 13.79 14.57 -10.13
N PHE A 259 12.72 15.33 -10.43
CA PHE A 259 11.48 14.77 -10.96
C PHE A 259 11.69 14.12 -12.34
N LYS A 260 12.42 14.77 -13.24
CA LYS A 260 12.77 14.19 -14.55
C LYS A 260 13.60 12.90 -14.41
N THR A 261 14.47 12.84 -13.40
CA THR A 261 15.26 11.64 -13.11
C THR A 261 14.36 10.50 -12.64
N ALA A 262 13.43 10.78 -11.73
CA ALA A 262 12.44 9.79 -11.27
C ALA A 262 11.56 9.28 -12.42
N GLU A 263 11.05 10.20 -13.25
CA GLU A 263 10.25 9.87 -14.42
C GLU A 263 11.00 9.01 -15.42
N LYS A 264 12.26 9.36 -15.69
CA LYS A 264 13.12 8.58 -16.59
C LYS A 264 13.36 7.16 -16.06
N GLN A 265 13.64 7.03 -14.78
CA GLN A 265 13.81 5.72 -14.14
C GLN A 265 12.53 4.88 -14.22
N LEU A 266 11.38 5.48 -13.97
CA LEU A 266 10.08 4.81 -14.11
C LEU A 266 9.83 4.37 -15.55
N GLN A 267 10.14 5.23 -16.54
CA GLN A 267 10.01 4.89 -17.95
C GLN A 267 10.95 3.76 -18.38
N GLU A 268 12.15 3.68 -17.82
CA GLU A 268 13.09 2.58 -18.08
C GLU A 268 12.55 1.24 -17.56
N ILE A 269 11.97 1.22 -16.36
CA ILE A 269 11.33 0.03 -15.79
C ILE A 269 10.14 -0.40 -16.68
N ILE A 270 9.30 0.55 -17.08
CA ILE A 270 8.14 0.29 -17.96
C ILE A 270 8.59 -0.24 -19.33
N LYS A 271 9.65 0.32 -19.92
CA LYS A 271 10.18 -0.14 -21.20
C LYS A 271 10.74 -1.56 -21.13
N LYS A 272 11.45 -1.89 -20.06
CA LYS A 272 12.00 -3.23 -19.83
C LYS A 272 10.90 -4.28 -19.64
N ASN A 273 9.74 -3.87 -19.09
CA ASN A 273 8.59 -4.74 -18.89
C ASN A 273 7.81 -5.09 -20.18
N ARG A 274 8.04 -4.36 -21.28
CA ARG A 274 7.35 -4.62 -22.57
C ARG A 274 7.93 -5.78 -23.39
N PHE A 275 8.95 -6.46 -22.88
CA PHE A 275 9.72 -7.43 -23.68
C PHE A 275 9.10 -8.84 -23.76
N PHE A 276 7.94 -9.11 -23.16
CA PHE A 276 7.35 -10.45 -23.10
C PHE A 276 6.11 -10.64 -23.98
N SER A 277 6.13 -10.15 -25.21
CA SER A 277 5.08 -10.45 -26.20
C SER A 277 5.65 -11.04 -27.49
N SER A 278 6.41 -12.11 -27.42
CA SER A 278 6.73 -12.86 -28.62
C SER A 278 6.14 -14.26 -28.54
N GLU A 279 5.23 -14.54 -29.47
CA GLU A 279 4.62 -15.85 -29.72
C GLU A 279 5.65 -16.97 -30.03
N GLU A 280 6.95 -16.67 -30.09
CA GLU A 280 7.99 -17.64 -30.41
C GLU A 280 8.41 -18.55 -29.25
N SER A 281 8.03 -18.23 -28.02
CA SER A 281 8.46 -19.00 -26.83
C SER A 281 7.74 -20.32 -26.60
N PHE A 282 6.66 -20.60 -27.33
CA PHE A 282 5.86 -21.83 -27.14
C PHE A 282 6.41 -23.09 -27.83
N LYS A 283 7.61 -23.03 -28.41
CA LYS A 283 8.22 -24.19 -29.09
C LYS A 283 9.04 -25.10 -28.18
N SER A 284 9.28 -24.75 -26.93
CA SER A 284 9.98 -25.63 -25.98
C SER A 284 9.05 -26.75 -25.51
N LYS A 285 9.59 -27.96 -25.46
CA LYS A 285 8.87 -29.16 -25.03
C LYS A 285 8.83 -29.31 -23.50
N VAL A 286 9.61 -28.53 -22.78
CA VAL A 286 9.75 -28.61 -21.32
C VAL A 286 9.12 -27.34 -20.73
N PHE A 287 8.10 -27.53 -19.91
CA PHE A 287 7.33 -26.40 -19.33
C PHE A 287 8.21 -25.55 -18.40
N GLU A 288 9.19 -26.16 -17.74
CA GLU A 288 10.16 -25.52 -16.86
C GLU A 288 11.03 -24.50 -17.62
N ASP A 289 11.47 -24.84 -18.84
CA ASP A 289 12.23 -23.92 -19.70
C ASP A 289 11.41 -22.71 -20.16
N LEU A 290 10.07 -22.85 -20.19
CA LEU A 290 9.16 -21.76 -20.50
C LEU A 290 8.88 -20.86 -19.29
N LEU A 291 8.99 -21.40 -18.07
CA LEU A 291 8.72 -20.68 -16.82
C LEU A 291 9.96 -19.98 -16.27
N ASN A 292 11.16 -20.58 -16.44
CA ASN A 292 12.43 -20.00 -15.98
C ASN A 292 12.65 -18.54 -16.42
N PRO A 293 12.41 -18.15 -17.69
CA PRO A 293 12.53 -16.75 -18.11
C PRO A 293 11.56 -15.81 -17.38
N TYR A 294 10.39 -16.32 -17.00
CA TYR A 294 9.40 -15.51 -16.26
C TYR A 294 9.81 -15.36 -14.79
N GLU A 295 10.35 -16.42 -14.17
CA GLU A 295 10.86 -16.38 -12.80
C GLU A 295 12.11 -15.47 -12.69
N GLU A 296 13.05 -15.61 -13.64
CA GLU A 296 14.19 -14.72 -13.74
C GLU A 296 13.75 -13.27 -13.95
N HIS A 297 12.77 -13.04 -14.82
CA HIS A 297 12.23 -11.71 -15.05
C HIS A 297 11.52 -11.16 -13.82
N PHE A 298 10.80 -12.00 -13.08
CA PHE A 298 10.12 -11.59 -11.85
C PHE A 298 11.10 -11.23 -10.74
N ASN A 299 12.16 -12.04 -10.59
CA ASN A 299 13.25 -11.73 -9.67
C ASN A 299 13.98 -10.45 -10.07
N TYR A 300 14.23 -10.28 -11.36
CA TYR A 300 14.77 -9.05 -11.92
C TYR A 300 13.86 -7.84 -11.63
N LEU A 301 12.56 -7.96 -11.87
CA LEU A 301 11.60 -6.88 -11.57
C LEU A 301 11.55 -6.55 -10.08
N LYS A 302 11.65 -7.54 -9.20
CA LYS A 302 11.67 -7.36 -7.74
C LYS A 302 12.94 -6.62 -7.31
N GLU A 303 14.08 -6.95 -7.88
CA GLU A 303 15.34 -6.25 -7.63
C GLU A 303 15.30 -4.81 -8.18
N GLU A 304 14.81 -4.63 -9.40
CA GLU A 304 14.67 -3.31 -10.01
C GLU A 304 13.64 -2.43 -9.27
N SER A 305 12.55 -3.03 -8.79
CA SER A 305 11.55 -2.36 -7.94
C SER A 305 12.19 -1.88 -6.63
N LYS A 306 12.99 -2.73 -5.99
CA LYS A 306 13.70 -2.36 -4.76
C LYS A 306 14.74 -1.26 -5.01
N LYS A 307 15.51 -1.37 -6.10
CA LYS A 307 16.45 -0.30 -6.50
C LYS A 307 15.73 1.01 -6.81
N PHE A 308 14.53 0.92 -7.40
CA PHE A 308 13.71 2.08 -7.67
C PHE A 308 13.19 2.71 -6.38
N GLU A 309 12.71 1.90 -5.44
CA GLU A 309 12.28 2.35 -4.10
C GLU A 309 13.42 3.07 -3.38
N ASP A 310 14.61 2.45 -3.32
CA ASP A 310 15.82 3.05 -2.74
C ASP A 310 16.20 4.35 -3.45
N SER A 311 16.05 4.38 -4.78
CA SER A 311 16.33 5.58 -5.59
C SER A 311 15.31 6.70 -5.33
N ILE A 312 14.02 6.38 -5.27
CA ILE A 312 12.97 7.34 -4.92
C ILE A 312 13.20 7.91 -3.52
N GLU A 313 13.54 7.06 -2.55
CA GLU A 313 13.89 7.52 -1.20
C GLU A 313 15.09 8.46 -1.22
N SER A 314 16.15 8.11 -1.97
CA SER A 314 17.32 8.97 -2.16
C SER A 314 16.95 10.32 -2.81
N LEU A 315 16.09 10.31 -3.84
CA LEU A 315 15.60 11.52 -4.49
C LEU A 315 14.73 12.36 -3.54
N TYR A 316 13.92 11.70 -2.71
CA TYR A 316 13.10 12.36 -1.69
C TYR A 316 13.97 13.04 -0.63
N GLN A 317 15.03 12.39 -0.18
CA GLN A 317 15.99 13.00 0.76
C GLN A 317 16.66 14.24 0.14
N LYS A 318 17.07 14.17 -1.13
CA LYS A 318 17.61 15.32 -1.86
C LYS A 318 16.57 16.45 -2.01
N TYR A 319 15.31 16.11 -2.26
CA TYR A 319 14.23 17.10 -2.29
C TYR A 319 14.05 17.80 -0.94
N ILE A 320 14.11 17.05 0.18
CA ILE A 320 14.07 17.65 1.54
C ILE A 320 15.26 18.58 1.76
N GLU A 321 16.45 18.21 1.30
CA GLU A 321 17.63 19.08 1.40
C GLU A 321 17.45 20.36 0.59
N LEU A 322 16.97 20.27 -0.64
CA LEU A 322 16.68 21.43 -1.49
C LEU A 322 15.58 22.31 -0.87
N LYS A 323 14.59 21.72 -0.24
CA LYS A 323 13.54 22.44 0.51
C LYS A 323 14.12 23.21 1.70
N LYS A 324 15.07 22.61 2.45
CA LYS A 324 15.80 23.31 3.53
C LYS A 324 16.64 24.45 2.99
N GLN A 325 17.30 24.25 1.85
CA GLN A 325 18.07 25.32 1.17
C GLN A 325 17.17 26.48 0.74
N ALA A 326 15.97 26.21 0.19
CA ALA A 326 15.01 27.23 -0.17
C ALA A 326 14.56 28.09 1.01
N ILE A 327 14.30 27.44 2.17
CA ILE A 327 13.99 28.15 3.43
C ILE A 327 15.17 29.01 3.88
N LYS A 328 16.40 28.53 3.73
CA LYS A 328 17.60 29.27 4.10
C LYS A 328 17.80 30.50 3.21
N VAL A 329 17.57 30.39 1.90
CA VAL A 329 17.65 31.53 0.95
C VAL A 329 16.66 32.62 1.32
N ASP A 330 15.43 32.25 1.74
CA ASP A 330 14.46 33.24 2.23
C ASP A 330 14.92 33.95 3.50
N ASN A 331 15.51 33.21 4.45
CA ASN A 331 16.08 33.78 5.66
C ASN A 331 17.29 34.70 5.38
N ASP A 332 18.21 34.26 4.51
CA ASP A 332 19.37 35.06 4.09
C ASP A 332 18.96 36.34 3.33
N THR A 333 17.89 36.27 2.54
CA THR A 333 17.31 37.44 1.86
C THR A 333 16.75 38.44 2.87
N ALA A 334 15.98 37.92 3.85
CA ALA A 334 15.43 38.76 4.92
C ALA A 334 16.53 39.43 5.73
N MET A 335 17.63 38.72 6.03
CA MET A 335 18.81 39.30 6.73
C MET A 335 19.47 40.38 5.90
N LYS A 336 19.76 40.15 4.62
CA LYS A 336 20.42 41.16 3.74
C LYS A 336 19.57 42.40 3.57
N LEU A 337 18.23 42.25 3.40
CA LEU A 337 17.30 43.36 3.33
C LEU A 337 17.25 44.17 4.64
N HIS A 338 17.34 43.42 5.76
CA HIS A 338 17.41 44.03 7.09
C HIS A 338 18.72 44.81 7.30
N ASP A 339 19.86 44.25 6.87
CA ASP A 339 21.18 44.89 7.00
C ASP A 339 21.25 46.19 6.19
N VAL A 340 20.78 46.17 4.94
CA VAL A 340 20.66 47.39 4.08
C VAL A 340 19.76 48.43 4.74
N THR A 341 18.66 47.99 5.36
CA THR A 341 17.74 48.94 6.05
C THR A 341 18.38 49.55 7.29
N THR A 342 19.14 48.73 8.04
CA THR A 342 19.84 49.17 9.29
C THR A 342 21.01 50.13 9.00
N GLU A 343 21.77 49.90 7.93
CA GLU A 343 22.89 50.77 7.51
C GLU A 343 22.39 52.11 7.03
N LEU A 344 21.26 52.18 6.32
CA LEU A 344 20.59 53.40 5.93
C LEU A 344 20.01 54.15 7.13
N ASN A 345 19.41 53.43 8.06
CA ASN A 345 18.90 54.05 9.27
C ASN A 345 20.00 54.68 10.14
N LYS A 346 21.18 53.99 10.23
CA LYS A 346 22.36 54.52 10.90
C LYS A 346 22.85 55.84 10.28
N LYS A 347 22.81 55.97 8.96
CA LYS A 347 23.14 57.22 8.26
C LYS A 347 22.07 58.30 8.43
N LEU A 348 20.86 57.95 8.78
CA LEU A 348 19.72 58.85 9.00
C LEU A 348 19.55 59.22 10.51
N GLU A 349 20.01 58.38 11.43
CA GLU A 349 19.92 58.59 12.86
C GLU A 349 20.68 59.77 13.39
N ASP A 350 21.80 60.15 12.75
CA ASP A 350 22.62 61.29 13.15
C ASP A 350 21.94 62.66 13.03
N ARG A 351 20.69 62.64 12.59
CA ARG A 351 20.09 63.87 12.18
C ARG A 351 18.88 64.41 12.88
N ASN A 352 18.03 63.62 13.43
CA ASN A 352 16.80 64.23 13.96
C ASN A 352 16.02 63.38 14.99
N LYS A 353 15.94 63.88 16.19
CA LYS A 353 15.03 63.37 17.24
C LYS A 353 13.56 63.32 16.79
N GLN A 354 13.13 64.25 15.93
CA GLN A 354 11.73 64.28 15.41
C GLN A 354 11.43 63.18 14.43
N LEU A 355 12.43 62.66 13.73
CA LEU A 355 12.23 61.51 12.82
C LEU A 355 12.17 60.18 13.55
N SER A 356 12.66 60.11 14.83
CA SER A 356 12.63 58.86 15.57
C SER A 356 11.21 58.41 15.94
N GLU A 357 10.31 59.35 16.29
CA GLU A 357 8.92 59.07 16.62
C GLU A 357 8.13 58.54 15.43
N PHE A 358 8.30 59.19 14.24
CA PHE A 358 7.68 58.72 12.99
C PHE A 358 8.26 57.40 12.51
N LYS A 359 9.56 57.17 12.74
CA LYS A 359 10.17 55.87 12.42
C LYS A 359 9.66 54.78 13.34
N GLN A 360 9.53 55.07 14.63
CA GLN A 360 9.01 54.11 15.61
C GLN A 360 7.59 53.69 15.25
N GLN A 361 6.70 54.65 14.95
CA GLN A 361 5.35 54.35 14.55
C GLN A 361 5.28 53.58 13.24
N LYS A 362 6.19 53.83 12.29
CA LYS A 362 6.33 53.05 11.07
C LYS A 362 6.75 51.62 11.34
N GLU A 363 7.78 51.44 12.18
CA GLU A 363 8.28 50.12 12.54
C GLU A 363 7.23 49.30 13.30
N ASP A 364 6.50 49.89 14.21
CA ASP A 364 5.45 49.22 14.98
C ASP A 364 4.33 48.72 14.02
N ASN A 365 3.84 49.59 13.12
CA ASN A 365 2.80 49.23 12.15
C ASN A 365 3.28 48.18 11.13
N LEU A 366 4.53 48.28 10.66
CA LEU A 366 5.09 47.32 9.71
C LEU A 366 5.40 45.97 10.40
N SER A 367 5.90 45.98 11.64
CA SER A 367 6.19 44.78 12.38
C SER A 367 4.92 43.98 12.71
N GLU A 368 3.81 44.65 13.03
CA GLU A 368 2.50 44.02 13.17
C GLU A 368 2.05 43.34 11.88
N LEU A 369 2.13 44.05 10.75
CA LEU A 369 1.71 43.50 9.45
C LEU A 369 2.62 42.37 8.98
N ILE A 370 3.93 42.47 9.18
CA ILE A 370 4.91 41.43 8.84
C ILE A 370 4.73 40.21 9.75
N SER A 371 4.53 40.42 11.05
CA SER A 371 4.24 39.35 12.01
C SER A 371 2.96 38.61 11.64
N LEU A 372 1.91 39.37 11.27
CA LEU A 372 0.67 38.80 10.77
C LEU A 372 0.90 37.96 9.52
N LYS A 373 1.65 38.48 8.55
CA LYS A 373 2.01 37.78 7.32
C LYS A 373 2.74 36.48 7.62
N THR A 374 3.78 36.51 8.45
CA THR A 374 4.59 35.34 8.80
C THR A 374 3.76 34.28 9.55
N LYS A 375 2.85 34.70 10.42
CA LYS A 375 1.93 33.78 11.11
C LYS A 375 0.96 33.11 10.14
N ILE A 376 0.41 33.87 9.19
CA ILE A 376 -0.48 33.31 8.16
C ILE A 376 0.29 32.29 7.31
N GLU A 377 1.51 32.61 6.87
CA GLU A 377 2.37 31.71 6.07
C GLU A 377 2.71 30.43 6.86
N SER A 378 3.04 30.54 8.13
CA SER A 378 3.34 29.41 8.99
C SER A 378 2.13 28.48 9.17
N LEU A 379 0.96 29.03 9.51
CA LEU A 379 -0.28 28.26 9.67
C LEU A 379 -0.70 27.59 8.36
N PHE A 380 -0.51 28.30 7.24
CA PHE A 380 -0.80 27.72 5.93
C PHE A 380 0.15 26.57 5.57
N SER A 381 1.44 26.70 5.91
CA SER A 381 2.39 25.62 5.70
C SER A 381 1.99 24.37 6.50
N GLU A 382 1.57 24.55 7.76
CA GLU A 382 1.04 23.48 8.60
C GLU A 382 -0.22 22.81 8.00
N ILE A 383 -1.17 23.61 7.53
CA ILE A 383 -2.37 23.10 6.85
C ILE A 383 -2.01 22.30 5.62
N LYS A 384 -1.07 22.82 4.81
CA LYS A 384 -0.63 22.15 3.58
C LYS A 384 0.05 20.82 3.88
N GLU A 385 0.92 20.77 4.87
CA GLU A 385 1.58 19.55 5.29
C GLU A 385 0.59 18.51 5.83
N LEU A 386 -0.34 18.93 6.69
CA LEU A 386 -1.42 18.09 7.19
C LEU A 386 -2.22 17.46 6.03
N CYS A 387 -2.67 18.29 5.09
CA CYS A 387 -3.44 17.80 3.95
C CYS A 387 -2.61 16.88 3.04
N GLN A 388 -1.34 17.19 2.80
CA GLN A 388 -0.45 16.35 1.99
C GLN A 388 -0.25 14.97 2.61
N ASN A 389 -0.08 14.90 3.93
CA ASN A 389 0.04 13.63 4.64
C ASN A 389 -1.26 12.80 4.54
N LYS A 390 -2.42 13.46 4.62
CA LYS A 390 -3.72 12.80 4.45
C LYS A 390 -3.94 12.30 3.02
N ILE A 391 -3.56 13.10 2.01
CA ILE A 391 -3.60 12.70 0.60
C ILE A 391 -2.70 11.47 0.38
N LYS A 392 -1.47 11.53 0.87
CA LYS A 392 -0.51 10.43 0.76
C LYS A 392 -1.05 9.16 1.40
N ASN A 393 -1.62 9.24 2.59
CA ASN A 393 -2.24 8.10 3.25
C ASN A 393 -3.36 7.48 2.39
N CYS A 394 -4.29 8.30 1.88
CA CYS A 394 -5.38 7.80 1.03
C CYS A 394 -4.87 7.12 -0.25
N LEU A 395 -3.87 7.70 -0.92
CA LEU A 395 -3.33 7.14 -2.15
C LEU A 395 -2.52 5.86 -1.87
N GLN A 396 -1.76 5.83 -0.79
CA GLN A 396 -0.95 4.67 -0.40
C GLN A 396 -1.84 3.49 -0.01
N GLU A 397 -2.90 3.71 0.76
CA GLU A 397 -3.87 2.66 1.11
C GLU A 397 -4.64 2.17 -0.13
N ALA A 398 -4.98 3.08 -1.07
CA ALA A 398 -5.61 2.69 -2.33
C ALA A 398 -4.67 1.86 -3.22
N GLU A 399 -3.39 2.22 -3.27
CA GLU A 399 -2.37 1.48 -4.02
C GLU A 399 -2.11 0.11 -3.38
N ASP A 400 -1.97 0.05 -2.05
CA ASP A 400 -1.81 -1.19 -1.31
C ASP A 400 -3.01 -2.12 -1.55
N LEU A 401 -4.23 -1.62 -1.41
CA LEU A 401 -5.43 -2.43 -1.67
C LEU A 401 -5.53 -2.86 -3.15
N THR A 402 -5.14 -2.00 -4.08
CA THR A 402 -5.09 -2.35 -5.51
C THR A 402 -4.06 -3.44 -5.78
N GLY A 403 -2.92 -3.43 -5.08
CA GLY A 403 -1.89 -4.47 -5.14
C GLY A 403 -2.36 -5.85 -4.68
N TRP A 404 -3.52 -5.93 -4.00
CA TRP A 404 -4.16 -7.21 -3.63
C TRP A 404 -4.98 -7.83 -4.77
N SER A 405 -4.89 -7.30 -5.98
CA SER A 405 -5.47 -7.87 -7.18
C SER A 405 -4.39 -8.45 -8.10
N ILE A 406 -4.76 -9.44 -8.88
CA ILE A 406 -3.90 -10.10 -9.85
C ILE A 406 -4.33 -9.64 -11.24
N GLN A 407 -3.36 -9.29 -12.10
CA GLN A 407 -3.65 -8.99 -13.49
C GLN A 407 -4.09 -10.26 -14.23
N ASP A 408 -5.03 -10.10 -15.13
CA ASP A 408 -5.51 -11.14 -16.01
C ASP A 408 -4.37 -11.62 -16.94
N THR A 409 -3.73 -12.71 -16.55
CA THR A 409 -2.60 -13.29 -17.28
C THR A 409 -2.91 -14.67 -17.88
N HIS A 410 -4.05 -15.27 -17.50
CA HIS A 410 -4.44 -16.63 -17.90
C HIS A 410 -5.92 -16.67 -18.27
N ASP A 411 -6.21 -16.81 -19.54
CA ASP A 411 -7.55 -16.77 -20.12
C ASP A 411 -8.58 -17.73 -19.47
N GLU A 412 -8.16 -18.91 -19.04
CA GLU A 412 -9.07 -19.91 -18.47
C GLU A 412 -9.58 -19.57 -17.07
N LEU A 413 -8.71 -19.02 -16.20
CA LEU A 413 -9.06 -18.65 -14.82
C LEU A 413 -9.87 -17.38 -14.73
N PHE A 414 -9.69 -16.50 -15.70
CA PHE A 414 -10.30 -15.18 -15.73
C PHE A 414 -11.37 -15.04 -16.81
N SER A 415 -11.72 -16.17 -17.46
CA SER A 415 -12.75 -16.19 -18.52
C SER A 415 -14.14 -15.79 -18.05
N LYS A 416 -14.40 -15.85 -16.75
CA LYS A 416 -15.67 -15.49 -16.14
C LYS A 416 -15.47 -14.41 -15.08
N PRO A 417 -16.35 -13.41 -14.98
CA PRO A 417 -16.27 -12.36 -13.98
C PRO A 417 -16.37 -12.88 -12.54
N VAL A 418 -16.94 -14.07 -12.34
CA VAL A 418 -17.04 -14.77 -11.05
C VAL A 418 -16.82 -16.25 -11.30
N GLN A 419 -15.88 -16.87 -10.61
CA GLN A 419 -15.57 -18.29 -10.77
C GLN A 419 -15.09 -18.91 -9.46
N TRP A 420 -15.71 -20.02 -9.05
CA TRP A 420 -15.21 -20.86 -7.98
C TRP A 420 -14.05 -21.71 -8.44
N ILE A 421 -12.99 -21.72 -7.65
CA ILE A 421 -11.78 -22.52 -7.83
C ILE A 421 -11.61 -23.35 -6.56
N TYR A 422 -11.52 -24.65 -6.74
CA TYR A 422 -11.35 -25.57 -5.63
C TYR A 422 -9.91 -26.07 -5.60
N MET A 423 -9.14 -25.60 -4.61
CA MET A 423 -7.75 -26.04 -4.43
C MET A 423 -7.73 -27.36 -3.67
N PRO A 424 -7.27 -28.46 -4.30
CA PRO A 424 -7.19 -29.75 -3.62
C PRO A 424 -6.01 -29.73 -2.63
N PHE A 425 -6.21 -30.38 -1.49
CA PHE A 425 -5.15 -30.67 -0.52
C PHE A 425 -5.52 -31.88 0.32
N TYR A 426 -4.55 -32.44 1.02
CA TYR A 426 -4.76 -33.55 1.93
C TYR A 426 -4.62 -33.08 3.38
N ALA A 427 -5.49 -33.58 4.24
CA ALA A 427 -5.49 -33.27 5.66
C ALA A 427 -5.49 -34.55 6.49
N MET A 428 -4.76 -34.55 7.59
CA MET A 428 -4.70 -35.64 8.54
C MET A 428 -4.84 -35.09 9.97
N PHE A 429 -5.81 -35.61 10.73
CA PHE A 429 -5.91 -35.38 12.15
C PHE A 429 -5.25 -36.54 12.90
N LYS A 430 -4.44 -36.20 13.88
CA LYS A 430 -3.71 -37.09 14.76
C LYS A 430 -4.03 -36.74 16.20
N GLU A 431 -4.16 -37.71 17.03
CA GLU A 431 -4.30 -37.56 18.48
C GLU A 431 -3.00 -38.00 19.14
N ASN A 432 -2.45 -37.16 19.99
CA ASN A 432 -1.37 -37.56 20.87
C ASN A 432 -1.98 -38.07 22.20
N GLU A 433 -1.87 -39.36 22.44
CA GLU A 433 -2.50 -40.01 23.59
C GLU A 433 -1.88 -39.56 24.93
N GLU A 434 -0.61 -39.15 24.97
CA GLU A 434 0.04 -38.64 26.19
C GLU A 434 -0.40 -37.22 26.54
N GLN A 435 -0.57 -36.37 25.53
CA GLN A 435 -0.90 -34.95 25.71
C GLN A 435 -2.41 -34.70 25.67
N MET A 436 -3.20 -35.66 25.23
CA MET A 436 -4.63 -35.50 24.90
C MET A 436 -4.88 -34.32 23.94
N GLU A 437 -3.93 -34.06 23.07
CA GLU A 437 -4.01 -33.00 22.09
C GLU A 437 -4.21 -33.56 20.68
N GLU A 438 -5.19 -33.02 19.99
CA GLU A 438 -5.40 -33.31 18.58
C GLU A 438 -4.61 -32.31 17.72
N GLN A 439 -3.82 -32.83 16.82
CA GLN A 439 -3.02 -32.04 15.86
C GLN A 439 -3.48 -32.31 14.44
N MET A 440 -3.51 -31.27 13.65
CA MET A 440 -3.79 -31.37 12.23
C MET A 440 -2.53 -31.08 11.42
N ASP A 441 -2.31 -31.87 10.39
CA ASP A 441 -1.29 -31.61 9.38
C ASP A 441 -1.91 -31.63 7.97
N VAL A 442 -1.35 -30.84 7.06
CA VAL A 442 -1.83 -30.71 5.69
C VAL A 442 -0.69 -30.85 4.70
N VAL A 443 -1.01 -31.42 3.53
CA VAL A 443 -0.11 -31.46 2.37
C VAL A 443 -0.83 -30.85 1.19
N PHE A 444 -0.24 -29.80 0.66
CA PHE A 444 -0.70 -29.18 -0.59
C PHE A 444 -0.22 -29.97 -1.81
N PRO A 445 -0.87 -29.80 -2.97
CA PRO A 445 -0.47 -30.48 -4.17
C PRO A 445 0.98 -30.16 -4.54
N GLY A 446 1.68 -31.17 -4.99
CA GLY A 446 3.01 -31.09 -5.54
C GLY A 446 3.10 -31.98 -6.77
N TYR A 447 4.25 -32.15 -7.32
CA TYR A 447 4.48 -33.10 -8.41
C TYR A 447 5.65 -34.03 -8.11
N ILE A 448 5.55 -35.24 -8.63
CA ILE A 448 6.64 -36.22 -8.49
C ILE A 448 7.67 -35.91 -9.60
N ASN A 449 8.90 -35.59 -9.21
CA ASN A 449 9.98 -35.45 -10.17
C ASN A 449 10.31 -36.82 -10.78
N ILE A 450 10.57 -36.83 -12.08
CA ILE A 450 10.98 -38.07 -12.79
C ILE A 450 12.41 -38.50 -12.38
N ASP A 451 13.18 -37.55 -11.79
CA ASP A 451 14.48 -37.87 -11.21
C ASP A 451 14.31 -38.72 -9.92
N PRO A 452 14.90 -39.92 -9.88
CA PRO A 452 14.79 -40.82 -8.73
C PRO A 452 15.41 -40.26 -7.43
N THR A 453 16.05 -39.11 -7.46
CA THR A 453 16.64 -38.46 -6.27
C THR A 453 15.68 -37.57 -5.49
N SER A 454 14.56 -37.15 -6.04
CA SER A 454 13.58 -36.35 -5.35
C SER A 454 12.21 -37.04 -5.28
N LEU A 455 11.75 -37.27 -4.06
CA LEU A 455 10.48 -37.94 -3.78
C LEU A 455 9.26 -37.07 -4.09
N TYR A 456 9.39 -35.77 -3.86
CA TYR A 456 8.31 -34.82 -4.01
C TYR A 456 8.89 -33.43 -4.09
N GLU A 457 8.60 -32.73 -5.14
CA GLU A 457 8.91 -31.31 -5.22
C GLU A 457 7.68 -30.51 -4.83
N ASP A 458 7.77 -29.86 -3.69
CA ASP A 458 6.85 -28.82 -3.32
C ASP A 458 7.02 -27.65 -4.32
N LEU A 459 5.91 -27.19 -4.88
CA LEU A 459 5.95 -26.19 -5.96
C LEU A 459 6.42 -24.82 -5.49
N SER A 460 6.52 -24.59 -4.21
CA SER A 460 7.17 -23.40 -3.68
C SER A 460 7.22 -23.31 -2.16
N ASP A 461 8.19 -22.54 -1.66
CA ASP A 461 8.26 -22.06 -0.29
C ASP A 461 7.00 -21.27 0.13
N SER A 462 6.24 -20.72 -0.84
CA SER A 462 5.00 -19.98 -0.58
C SER A 462 3.90 -20.85 0.02
N PHE A 463 3.85 -22.16 -0.31
CA PHE A 463 2.89 -23.07 0.35
C PHE A 463 3.22 -23.28 1.83
N THR A 464 4.46 -23.13 2.23
CA THR A 464 4.87 -23.22 3.64
C THR A 464 4.23 -22.13 4.47
N GLU A 465 4.20 -20.90 3.97
CA GLU A 465 3.53 -19.79 4.67
C GLU A 465 2.00 -19.95 4.66
N LEU A 466 1.42 -20.36 3.54
CA LEU A 466 0.00 -20.65 3.44
C LEU A 466 -0.41 -21.74 4.44
N LYS A 467 0.37 -22.82 4.54
CA LYS A 467 0.19 -23.91 5.50
C LYS A 467 0.24 -23.40 6.95
N LYS A 468 1.24 -22.58 7.30
CA LYS A 468 1.36 -22.02 8.66
C LYS A 468 0.16 -21.15 9.04
N ILE A 469 -0.30 -20.29 8.13
CA ILE A 469 -1.48 -19.45 8.36
C ILE A 469 -2.72 -20.31 8.56
N LEU A 470 -2.90 -21.33 7.71
CA LEU A 470 -4.02 -22.24 7.78
C LEU A 470 -4.05 -22.99 9.12
N LEU A 471 -2.94 -23.66 9.48
CA LEU A 471 -2.86 -24.44 10.73
C LEU A 471 -3.08 -23.56 11.95
N LYS A 472 -2.46 -22.38 11.99
CA LYS A 472 -2.68 -21.42 13.08
C LYS A 472 -4.14 -21.00 13.19
N ARG A 473 -4.84 -20.76 12.08
CA ARG A 473 -6.26 -20.38 12.11
C ARG A 473 -7.16 -21.54 12.57
N ILE A 474 -6.81 -22.77 12.23
CA ILE A 474 -7.53 -23.97 12.71
C ILE A 474 -7.36 -24.13 14.22
N GLU A 475 -6.18 -23.80 14.75
CA GLU A 475 -5.94 -23.81 16.21
C GLU A 475 -6.71 -22.69 16.93
N ASP A 476 -6.71 -21.47 16.35
CA ASP A 476 -7.28 -20.27 16.97
C ASP A 476 -8.81 -20.17 16.86
N ASP A 477 -9.45 -20.80 15.85
CA ASP A 477 -10.87 -20.65 15.54
C ASP A 477 -11.61 -21.98 15.53
N VAL A 478 -12.42 -22.21 16.57
CA VAL A 478 -13.21 -23.44 16.76
C VAL A 478 -14.16 -23.72 15.59
N LYS A 479 -14.72 -22.70 14.93
CA LYS A 479 -15.64 -22.91 13.80
C LYS A 479 -14.90 -23.40 12.57
N ILE A 480 -13.72 -22.82 12.30
CA ILE A 480 -12.85 -23.26 11.21
C ILE A 480 -12.40 -24.68 11.49
N ARG A 481 -11.93 -24.95 12.70
CA ARG A 481 -11.52 -26.31 13.14
C ARG A 481 -12.64 -27.33 12.93
N SER A 482 -13.84 -27.05 13.42
CA SER A 482 -15.00 -27.94 13.27
C SER A 482 -15.38 -28.19 11.80
N ASN A 483 -15.23 -27.20 10.92
CA ASN A 483 -15.45 -27.39 9.50
C ASN A 483 -14.46 -28.41 8.91
N PHE A 484 -13.18 -28.29 9.27
CA PHE A 484 -12.15 -29.25 8.83
C PHE A 484 -12.38 -30.65 9.40
N GLU A 485 -12.65 -30.79 10.70
CA GLU A 485 -12.93 -32.05 11.34
C GLU A 485 -14.12 -32.77 10.70
N PHE A 486 -15.23 -32.05 10.53
CA PHE A 486 -16.42 -32.59 9.88
C PHE A 486 -16.16 -33.01 8.44
N SER A 487 -15.46 -32.16 7.67
CA SER A 487 -15.14 -32.45 6.27
C SER A 487 -14.18 -33.64 6.15
N CYS A 488 -13.20 -33.78 7.05
CA CYS A 488 -12.33 -34.93 7.10
C CYS A 488 -13.07 -36.23 7.46
N ASP A 489 -14.07 -36.16 8.33
CA ASP A 489 -14.82 -37.34 8.73
C ASP A 489 -15.80 -37.84 7.65
N ARG A 490 -16.31 -36.93 6.81
CA ARG A 490 -17.27 -37.29 5.72
C ARG A 490 -16.72 -38.27 4.69
N LYS A 491 -15.42 -38.15 4.32
CA LYS A 491 -14.71 -39.08 3.41
C LYS A 491 -13.36 -39.46 4.00
N ASN A 492 -13.39 -40.05 5.17
CA ASN A 492 -12.19 -40.52 5.85
C ASN A 492 -11.69 -41.80 5.19
N PHE A 493 -10.54 -41.71 4.51
CA PHE A 493 -9.91 -42.86 3.84
C PHE A 493 -9.67 -44.04 4.80
N ILE A 494 -9.36 -43.78 6.07
CA ILE A 494 -9.11 -44.85 7.04
C ILE A 494 -10.35 -45.72 7.29
N LYS A 495 -11.55 -45.13 7.11
CA LYS A 495 -12.83 -45.84 7.24
C LYS A 495 -13.24 -46.57 5.96
N ASP A 496 -12.53 -46.33 4.80
CA ASP A 496 -12.84 -46.99 3.54
C ASP A 496 -12.22 -48.38 3.47
N LEU A 497 -13.04 -49.38 3.18
CA LEU A 497 -12.62 -50.78 3.05
C LEU A 497 -11.54 -50.99 1.95
N ASN A 498 -11.48 -50.14 0.95
CA ASN A 498 -10.55 -50.23 -0.15
C ASN A 498 -9.23 -49.50 0.12
N TYR A 499 -9.18 -48.67 1.15
CA TYR A 499 -8.05 -47.77 1.42
C TYR A 499 -6.72 -48.52 1.52
N LYS A 500 -6.68 -49.60 2.33
CA LYS A 500 -5.49 -50.45 2.48
C LYS A 500 -4.98 -50.97 1.13
N LYS A 501 -5.88 -51.43 0.28
CA LYS A 501 -5.56 -51.94 -1.05
C LYS A 501 -5.02 -50.82 -1.98
N GLN A 502 -5.63 -49.65 -1.92
CA GLN A 502 -5.18 -48.47 -2.71
C GLN A 502 -3.77 -48.05 -2.29
N ILE A 503 -3.48 -47.94 -1.00
CA ILE A 503 -2.14 -47.61 -0.51
C ILE A 503 -1.13 -48.68 -0.92
N GLN A 504 -1.46 -49.98 -0.82
CA GLN A 504 -0.55 -51.07 -1.24
C GLN A 504 -0.25 -51.02 -2.75
N GLN A 505 -1.26 -50.74 -3.55
CA GLN A 505 -1.05 -50.51 -5.00
C GLN A 505 -0.17 -49.30 -5.27
N GLY A 506 -0.41 -48.19 -4.59
CA GLY A 506 0.41 -46.99 -4.68
C GLY A 506 1.86 -47.24 -4.27
N ILE A 507 2.09 -47.94 -3.16
CA ILE A 507 3.44 -48.35 -2.75
C ILE A 507 4.12 -49.16 -3.82
N SER A 508 3.42 -50.11 -4.42
CA SER A 508 3.97 -50.98 -5.50
C SER A 508 4.37 -50.14 -6.71
N ILE A 509 3.58 -49.16 -7.11
CA ILE A 509 3.89 -48.24 -8.20
C ILE A 509 5.12 -47.37 -7.86
N LEU A 510 5.15 -46.80 -6.66
CA LEU A 510 6.26 -45.94 -6.21
C LEU A 510 7.57 -46.73 -6.07
N LYS A 511 7.51 -48.00 -5.66
CA LYS A 511 8.66 -48.91 -5.66
C LYS A 511 9.15 -49.22 -7.07
N SER A 512 8.26 -49.48 -8.00
CA SER A 512 8.64 -49.71 -9.42
C SER A 512 9.37 -48.51 -10.02
N LYS A 513 9.03 -47.30 -9.56
CA LYS A 513 9.69 -46.03 -9.93
C LYS A 513 10.95 -45.72 -9.07
N LYS A 514 11.34 -46.62 -8.16
CA LYS A 514 12.46 -46.44 -7.23
C LYS A 514 12.35 -45.25 -6.28
N LEU A 515 11.14 -44.76 -6.06
CA LEU A 515 10.84 -43.65 -5.14
C LEU A 515 10.68 -44.14 -3.69
N PHE A 516 10.20 -45.38 -3.51
CA PHE A 516 10.06 -46.00 -2.19
C PHE A 516 11.07 -47.16 -2.06
N ASN A 517 11.59 -47.34 -0.86
CA ASN A 517 12.37 -48.48 -0.44
C ASN A 517 11.56 -49.42 0.47
N GLY A 518 12.17 -50.56 0.84
CA GLY A 518 11.49 -51.52 1.72
C GLY A 518 11.22 -51.03 3.15
N GLU A 519 12.02 -50.09 3.63
CA GLU A 519 11.86 -49.48 4.94
C GLU A 519 10.62 -48.54 4.98
N ILE A 520 10.49 -47.66 3.96
CA ILE A 520 9.31 -46.79 3.80
C ILE A 520 8.03 -47.63 3.71
N GLU A 521 8.04 -48.69 2.90
CA GLU A 521 6.93 -49.64 2.81
C GLU A 521 6.56 -50.23 4.15
N ALA A 522 7.54 -50.77 4.89
CA ALA A 522 7.30 -51.37 6.17
C ALA A 522 6.71 -50.37 7.21
N ASN A 523 7.16 -49.13 7.17
CA ASN A 523 6.66 -48.07 8.02
C ASN A 523 5.20 -47.69 7.69
N ILE A 524 4.89 -47.53 6.41
CA ILE A 524 3.51 -47.24 5.99
C ILE A 524 2.58 -48.38 6.34
N LEU A 525 2.97 -49.63 6.09
CA LEU A 525 2.14 -50.80 6.33
C LEU A 525 1.80 -51.02 7.84
N LYS A 526 2.68 -50.55 8.74
CA LYS A 526 2.42 -50.58 10.19
C LYS A 526 1.29 -49.63 10.62
N LEU A 527 1.04 -48.58 9.86
CA LEU A 527 0.03 -47.56 10.17
C LEU A 527 -1.32 -47.84 9.49
N LEU A 528 -1.38 -48.81 8.62
CA LEU A 528 -2.63 -49.18 7.98
C LEU A 528 -3.47 -50.06 8.89
N PRO A 529 -4.75 -49.71 9.08
CA PRO A 529 -5.67 -50.46 9.93
C PRO A 529 -5.88 -51.92 9.49
#